data_a9971f308697432b0a643e67c83b9d5b
#
_entry.id   a9971f308697432b0a643e67c83b9d5b
#
_cell.length_a   1.000
_cell.length_b   1.000
_cell.length_c   1.000
_cell.angle_alpha   90.00
_cell.angle_beta   90.00
_cell.angle_gamma   90.00
#
_symmetry.space_group_name_H-M   'P 1'
#
loop_
_entity.id
_entity.type
_entity.pdbx_description
1 polymer ?
#
loop_
_entity_poly.entity_id
_entity_poly.type
_entity_poly.pdbx_seq_one_letter_code
_entity_poly.pdbx_strand_id
1 'polypeptide(L)'
;MSKFWSPRVRELTPYVPGEQPRERLIKLNTNENPYPPAPGVGAVLREYRTDHLRLYPDPESRALREALAREFGVEAEQVFVGNGSDEVLALAFQAFFC
;
A
#
# COMPACT_ATOMS: atom_id res chain seq x y z
N MET A 1 29.43 -6.03 -6.92
CA MET A 1 28.66 -5.11 -6.03
C MET A 1 29.07 -3.68 -6.32
N SER A 2 28.14 -2.72 -6.26
CA SER A 2 28.45 -1.31 -6.51
C SER A 2 29.31 -0.71 -5.39
N LYS A 3 30.34 0.05 -5.76
CA LYS A 3 31.17 0.81 -4.80
C LYS A 3 30.39 1.91 -4.05
N PHE A 4 29.21 2.26 -4.55
CA PHE A 4 28.36 3.30 -3.97
C PHE A 4 27.40 2.78 -2.89
N TRP A 5 27.30 1.47 -2.72
CA TRP A 5 26.47 0.91 -1.67
C TRP A 5 27.06 1.11 -0.28
N SER A 6 26.20 1.50 0.65
CA SER A 6 26.59 1.56 2.05
C SER A 6 26.97 0.16 2.57
N PRO A 7 27.76 0.04 3.64
CA PRO A 7 28.08 -1.25 4.25
C PRO A 7 26.82 -2.04 4.61
N ARG A 8 25.84 -1.38 5.20
CA ARG A 8 24.56 -1.99 5.60
C ARG A 8 23.81 -2.62 4.42
N VAL A 9 23.77 -1.95 3.25
CA VAL A 9 23.09 -2.47 2.06
C VAL A 9 23.82 -3.69 1.48
N ARG A 10 25.15 -3.78 1.67
CA ARG A 10 25.94 -4.94 1.19
C ARG A 10 25.64 -6.23 1.96
N GLU A 11 25.17 -6.12 3.20
CA GLU A 11 24.85 -7.24 4.08
C GLU A 11 23.40 -7.71 3.90
N LEU A 12 22.56 -6.95 3.19
CA LEU A 12 21.16 -7.32 2.97
C LEU A 12 21.03 -8.46 1.96
N THR A 13 20.22 -9.44 2.30
CA THR A 13 19.72 -10.43 1.35
C THR A 13 18.47 -9.85 0.68
N PRO A 14 18.44 -9.72 -0.66
CA PRO A 14 17.25 -9.23 -1.33
C PRO A 14 16.04 -10.12 -1.05
N TYR A 15 14.88 -9.49 -0.93
CA TYR A 15 13.60 -10.20 -0.88
C TYR A 15 13.39 -10.97 -2.20
N VAL A 16 13.03 -12.24 -2.09
CA VAL A 16 12.65 -13.07 -3.23
C VAL A 16 11.11 -13.16 -3.24
N PRO A 17 10.44 -12.59 -4.25
CA PRO A 17 8.99 -12.69 -4.36
C PRO A 17 8.53 -14.14 -4.44
N GLY A 18 7.33 -14.40 -3.91
CA GLY A 18 6.69 -15.70 -4.07
C GLY A 18 6.51 -16.08 -5.54
N GLU A 19 6.46 -17.36 -5.83
CA GLU A 19 6.30 -17.88 -7.19
C GLU A 19 5.09 -17.25 -7.90
N GLN A 20 5.31 -16.86 -9.15
CA GLN A 20 4.27 -16.38 -10.07
C GLN A 20 4.11 -17.43 -11.19
N PRO A 21 3.23 -18.43 -11.01
CA PRO A 21 3.07 -19.50 -11.96
C PRO A 21 2.58 -18.98 -13.31
N ARG A 22 3.16 -19.51 -14.40
CA ARG A 22 2.73 -19.21 -15.78
C ARG A 22 1.55 -20.08 -16.23
N GLU A 23 1.30 -21.15 -15.50
CA GLU A 23 0.19 -22.07 -15.73
C GLU A 23 -1.00 -21.72 -14.86
N ARG A 24 -2.19 -22.20 -15.25
CA ARG A 24 -3.41 -21.98 -14.45
C ARG A 24 -3.41 -22.89 -13.22
N LEU A 25 -2.83 -22.40 -12.16
CA LEU A 25 -2.82 -23.05 -10.84
C LEU A 25 -3.74 -22.32 -9.87
N ILE A 26 -4.12 -23.00 -8.80
CA ILE A 26 -4.78 -22.37 -7.65
C ILE A 26 -3.69 -21.65 -6.86
N LYS A 27 -3.71 -20.31 -6.89
CA LYS A 27 -2.72 -19.48 -6.22
C LYS A 27 -3.16 -19.20 -4.80
N LEU A 28 -2.37 -19.64 -3.82
CA LEU A 28 -2.62 -19.46 -2.39
C LEU A 28 -1.53 -18.66 -1.68
N ASN A 29 -0.56 -18.12 -2.43
CA ASN A 29 0.51 -17.27 -1.90
C ASN A 29 0.14 -15.78 -2.05
N THR A 30 0.94 -14.90 -1.42
CA THR A 30 0.87 -13.42 -1.51
C THR A 30 -0.42 -12.78 -0.97
N ASN A 31 -1.27 -13.54 -0.28
CA ASN A 31 -2.49 -13.05 0.38
C ASN A 31 -3.43 -12.25 -0.55
N GLU A 32 -3.50 -12.62 -1.82
CA GLU A 32 -4.41 -11.98 -2.76
C GLU A 32 -5.87 -12.28 -2.39
N ASN A 33 -6.71 -11.23 -2.44
CA ASN A 33 -8.13 -11.40 -2.21
C ASN A 33 -8.76 -12.18 -3.39
N PRO A 34 -9.43 -13.33 -3.16
CA PRO A 34 -10.05 -14.11 -4.23
C PRO A 34 -11.31 -13.46 -4.81
N TYR A 35 -11.86 -12.45 -4.15
CA TYR A 35 -13.05 -11.75 -4.60
C TYR A 35 -12.69 -10.46 -5.34
N PRO A 36 -13.44 -10.10 -6.40
CA PRO A 36 -13.26 -8.83 -7.07
C PRO A 36 -13.66 -7.68 -6.14
N PRO A 37 -13.18 -6.45 -6.42
CA PRO A 37 -13.62 -5.28 -5.69
C PRO A 37 -15.12 -5.04 -5.84
N ALA A 38 -15.69 -4.25 -4.94
CA ALA A 38 -17.11 -3.86 -5.00
C ALA A 38 -17.46 -3.25 -6.39
N PRO A 39 -18.67 -3.49 -6.91
CA PRO A 39 -19.06 -3.05 -8.26
C PRO A 39 -18.86 -1.54 -8.52
N GLY A 40 -19.02 -0.71 -7.50
CA GLY A 40 -18.83 0.75 -7.58
C GLY A 40 -17.39 1.17 -7.88
N VAL A 41 -16.38 0.36 -7.52
CA VAL A 41 -14.97 0.69 -7.75
C VAL A 41 -14.68 0.84 -9.25
N GLY A 42 -15.22 -0.06 -10.09
CA GLY A 42 -15.04 0.02 -11.53
C GLY A 42 -15.67 1.28 -12.14
N ALA A 43 -16.79 1.77 -11.61
CA ALA A 43 -17.42 3.02 -12.05
C ALA A 43 -16.53 4.22 -11.71
N VAL A 44 -16.06 4.33 -10.48
CA VAL A 44 -15.17 5.41 -10.03
C VAL A 44 -13.90 5.49 -10.88
N LEU A 45 -13.28 4.33 -11.19
CA LEU A 45 -12.08 4.30 -12.02
C LEU A 45 -12.34 4.76 -13.47
N ARG A 46 -13.48 4.43 -14.05
CA ARG A 46 -13.83 4.87 -15.41
C ARG A 46 -14.17 6.36 -15.50
N GLU A 47 -14.76 6.91 -14.44
CA GLU A 47 -15.18 8.31 -14.37
C GLU A 47 -14.06 9.24 -13.88
N TYR A 48 -12.94 8.65 -13.44
CA TYR A 48 -11.83 9.44 -12.91
C TYR A 48 -11.22 10.35 -13.98
N ARG A 49 -11.10 11.61 -13.65
CA ARG A 49 -10.51 12.62 -14.53
C ARG A 49 -8.99 12.47 -14.58
N THR A 50 -8.49 11.90 -15.66
CA THR A 50 -7.05 11.65 -15.84
C THR A 50 -6.20 12.92 -15.91
N ASP A 51 -6.79 14.08 -16.22
CA ASP A 51 -6.10 15.36 -16.17
C ASP A 51 -5.69 15.77 -14.75
N HIS A 52 -6.33 15.23 -13.73
CA HIS A 52 -5.94 15.43 -12.33
C HIS A 52 -4.66 14.68 -11.92
N LEU A 53 -4.26 13.64 -12.67
CA LEU A 53 -3.05 12.87 -12.36
C LEU A 53 -1.76 13.69 -12.41
N ARG A 54 -1.77 14.85 -13.06
CA ARG A 54 -0.65 15.81 -13.07
C ARG A 54 -0.51 16.63 -11.79
N LEU A 55 -1.50 16.60 -10.93
CA LEU A 55 -1.53 17.38 -9.69
C LEU A 55 -0.98 16.55 -8.54
N TYR A 56 -0.41 17.22 -7.55
CA TYR A 56 -0.08 16.57 -6.30
C TYR A 56 -1.35 16.10 -5.60
N PRO A 57 -1.33 14.91 -4.98
CA PRO A 57 -2.45 14.46 -4.15
C PRO A 57 -2.56 15.31 -2.88
N ASP A 58 -3.68 15.18 -2.17
CA ASP A 58 -3.82 15.73 -0.83
C ASP A 58 -2.77 15.08 0.10
N PRO A 59 -1.82 15.87 0.65
CA PRO A 59 -0.73 15.32 1.47
C PRO A 59 -1.21 14.65 2.77
N GLU A 60 -2.39 15.01 3.23
CA GLU A 60 -2.99 14.44 4.45
C GLU A 60 -3.97 13.31 4.15
N SER A 61 -4.27 13.01 2.89
CA SER A 61 -5.30 12.02 2.48
C SER A 61 -6.61 12.19 3.25
N ARG A 62 -7.03 13.44 3.46
CA ARG A 62 -8.13 13.81 4.37
C ARG A 62 -9.42 13.07 4.06
N ALA A 63 -9.85 13.07 2.82
CA ALA A 63 -11.10 12.41 2.41
C ALA A 63 -11.09 10.90 2.72
N LEU A 64 -9.95 10.23 2.54
CA LEU A 64 -9.79 8.82 2.87
C LEU A 64 -9.79 8.59 4.38
N ARG A 65 -9.03 9.39 5.14
CA ARG A 65 -8.98 9.29 6.61
C ARG A 65 -10.36 9.50 7.24
N GLU A 66 -11.10 10.50 6.80
CA GLU A 66 -12.47 10.75 7.27
C GLU A 66 -13.43 9.62 6.91
N ALA A 67 -13.30 9.02 5.73
CA ALA A 67 -14.12 7.88 5.34
C ALA A 67 -13.83 6.65 6.21
N LEU A 68 -12.55 6.34 6.45
CA LEU A 68 -12.14 5.25 7.34
C LEU A 68 -12.56 5.51 8.79
N ALA A 69 -12.41 6.74 9.27
CA ALA A 69 -12.83 7.11 10.62
C ALA A 69 -14.32 6.84 10.85
N ARG A 70 -15.16 7.23 9.88
CA ARG A 70 -16.61 6.92 9.94
C ARG A 70 -16.90 5.43 9.93
N GLU A 71 -16.20 4.67 9.09
CA GLU A 71 -16.41 3.22 8.97
C GLU A 71 -16.03 2.47 10.24
N PHE A 72 -14.92 2.86 10.87
CA PHE A 72 -14.38 2.18 12.04
C PHE A 72 -14.78 2.83 13.38
N GLY A 73 -15.52 3.92 13.37
CA GLY A 73 -15.97 4.59 14.59
C GLY A 73 -14.83 5.21 15.40
N VAL A 74 -13.84 5.77 14.73
CA VAL A 74 -12.68 6.45 15.35
C VAL A 74 -12.60 7.90 14.83
N GLU A 75 -11.72 8.71 15.42
CA GLU A 75 -11.45 10.06 14.93
C GLU A 75 -10.48 10.03 13.74
N ALA A 76 -10.57 10.99 12.84
CA ALA A 76 -9.71 11.07 11.65
C ALA A 76 -8.21 11.17 12.02
N GLU A 77 -7.90 11.78 13.16
CA GLU A 77 -6.55 11.89 13.72
C GLU A 77 -5.97 10.55 14.18
N GLN A 78 -6.83 9.55 14.41
CA GLN A 78 -6.43 8.19 14.79
C GLN A 78 -6.21 7.29 13.57
N VAL A 79 -6.40 7.82 12.36
CA VAL A 79 -6.21 7.09 11.10
C VAL A 79 -4.91 7.52 10.46
N PHE A 80 -4.00 6.58 10.27
CA PHE A 80 -2.79 6.76 9.47
C PHE A 80 -2.91 5.96 8.18
N VAL A 81 -2.60 6.59 7.05
CA VAL A 81 -2.60 5.96 5.74
C VAL A 81 -1.21 6.02 5.12
N GLY A 82 -0.83 4.98 4.41
CA GLY A 82 0.45 4.87 3.73
C GLY A 82 0.34 4.06 2.44
N ASN A 83 1.44 3.95 1.71
CA ASN A 83 1.49 3.25 0.45
C ASN A 83 1.71 1.74 0.66
N GLY A 84 0.68 1.08 1.18
CA GLY A 84 0.71 -0.32 1.52
C GLY A 84 1.19 -0.60 2.94
N SER A 85 1.00 -1.85 3.39
CA SER A 85 1.30 -2.28 4.77
C SER A 85 2.80 -2.18 5.11
N ASP A 86 3.68 -2.41 4.17
CA ASP A 86 5.13 -2.42 4.43
C ASP A 86 5.62 -1.03 4.86
N GLU A 87 5.16 0.02 4.21
CA GLU A 87 5.48 1.39 4.61
C GLU A 87 4.87 1.73 5.98
N VAL A 88 3.60 1.41 6.18
CA VAL A 88 2.91 1.66 7.46
C VAL A 88 3.60 0.94 8.62
N LEU A 89 3.95 -0.33 8.43
CA LEU A 89 4.68 -1.11 9.43
C LEU A 89 6.08 -0.55 9.70
N ALA A 90 6.81 -0.18 8.65
CA ALA A 90 8.15 0.41 8.82
C ALA A 90 8.11 1.69 9.66
N LEU A 91 7.15 2.56 9.39
CA LEU A 91 6.95 3.80 10.14
C LEU A 91 6.48 3.53 11.57
N ALA A 92 5.57 2.57 11.77
CA ALA A 92 5.12 2.17 13.09
C ALA A 92 6.28 1.62 13.95
N PHE A 93 7.12 0.76 13.38
CA PHE A 93 8.30 0.25 14.08
C PHE A 93 9.28 1.38 14.45
N GLN A 94 9.50 2.33 13.56
CA GLN A 94 10.35 3.48 13.86
C GLN A 94 9.78 4.40 14.95
N ALA A 95 8.46 4.54 15.00
CA ALA A 95 7.81 5.43 15.94
C ALA A 95 7.65 4.84 17.34
N PHE A 96 7.43 3.54 17.47
CA PHE A 96 7.03 2.91 18.71
C PHE A 96 8.01 1.88 19.28
N PHE A 97 8.98 1.41 18.48
CA PHE A 97 9.94 0.39 18.89
C PHE A 97 11.36 0.92 18.74
N CYS A 98 11.99 1.25 19.85
CA CYS A 98 13.39 1.71 19.93
C CYS A 98 14.35 0.54 20.13
#